data_4a6119cc784c4b5d9c22dd269802ff3d
#
_entry.id   4a6119cc784c4b5d9c22dd269802ff3d
#
_cell.length_a   1.000
_cell.length_b   1.000
_cell.length_c   1.000
_cell.angle_alpha   90.00
_cell.angle_beta   90.00
_cell.angle_gamma   90.00
#
_symmetry.space_group_name_H-M   'P 1'
#
loop_
_entity.id
_entity.type
_entity.pdbx_description
1 polymer ?
#
loop_
_entity_poly.entity_id
_entity_poly.type
_entity_poly.pdbx_seq_one_letter_code
_entity_poly.pdbx_strand_id
1 'polypeptide(L)'
;RYSVEGIREYIEEVDSHLLICLNVVYERCHQAAKRTHVEHVVVLSPADSLPLPLALGYKIKNLDKNKYHSNVIHWKQFLAAGKDESIAAEPYDPEHACVVVHTGGTTGSPKGVMLTDVDFNSLAQQFGAYAKLFRRGQKLRNIMPPFIAYGYACGVHLPLVLGLTVIIIPNLDPAKLGALIWKYKPEHMFGVRSHYQQLAVDPKLQNKDLSFIRNYAAGGDAIARGAEQTVNDFLAAHGVEYGLAKGYG
;
A
#
# COMPACT_ATOMS: atom_id res chain seq x y z
N ARG A 1 -6.54 -10.63 -8.44
CA ARG A 1 -7.68 -11.05 -7.60
C ARG A 1 -7.42 -12.51 -7.23
N TYR A 2 -7.28 -12.81 -5.94
CA TYR A 2 -7.09 -14.19 -5.47
C TYR A 2 -8.36 -15.02 -5.64
N SER A 3 -8.19 -16.33 -5.90
CA SER A 3 -9.27 -17.31 -5.87
C SER A 3 -9.72 -17.58 -4.44
N VAL A 4 -10.83 -18.30 -4.27
CA VAL A 4 -11.28 -18.76 -2.94
C VAL A 4 -10.22 -19.68 -2.32
N GLU A 5 -9.68 -20.60 -3.12
CA GLU A 5 -8.62 -21.53 -2.71
C GLU A 5 -7.35 -20.79 -2.27
N GLY A 6 -6.87 -19.84 -3.09
CA GLY A 6 -5.67 -19.08 -2.74
C GLY A 6 -5.82 -18.24 -1.47
N ILE A 7 -7.03 -17.69 -1.20
CA ILE A 7 -7.29 -17.01 0.09
C ILE A 7 -7.28 -18.03 1.24
N ARG A 8 -7.84 -19.21 1.04
CA ARG A 8 -7.86 -20.27 2.05
C ARG A 8 -6.45 -20.73 2.39
N GLU A 9 -5.63 -21.00 1.39
CA GLU A 9 -4.22 -21.39 1.58
C GLU A 9 -3.48 -20.38 2.45
N TYR A 10 -3.69 -19.08 2.23
CA TYR A 10 -3.05 -18.04 3.06
C TYR A 10 -3.60 -18.00 4.49
N ILE A 11 -4.89 -18.23 4.69
CA ILE A 11 -5.50 -18.31 6.02
C ILE A 11 -4.91 -19.50 6.79
N GLU A 12 -4.80 -20.67 6.15
CA GLU A 12 -4.28 -21.90 6.74
C GLU A 12 -2.79 -21.81 7.02
N GLU A 13 -1.99 -21.23 6.10
CA GLU A 13 -0.55 -21.07 6.26
C GLU A 13 -0.16 -20.28 7.51
N VAL A 14 -0.94 -19.25 7.86
CA VAL A 14 -0.69 -18.41 9.05
C VAL A 14 -1.60 -18.74 10.22
N ASP A 15 -2.40 -19.80 10.12
CA ASP A 15 -3.37 -20.23 11.13
C ASP A 15 -4.24 -19.07 11.65
N SER A 16 -4.84 -18.32 10.74
CA SER A 16 -5.55 -17.08 11.10
C SER A 16 -6.91 -17.37 11.73
N HIS A 17 -7.17 -16.81 12.91
CA HIS A 17 -8.46 -16.87 13.62
C HIS A 17 -9.36 -15.68 13.31
N LEU A 18 -8.82 -14.60 12.77
CA LEU A 18 -9.55 -13.38 12.41
C LEU A 18 -9.30 -13.03 10.95
N LEU A 19 -10.37 -12.82 10.20
CA LEU A 19 -10.31 -12.36 8.82
C LEU A 19 -10.94 -10.98 8.68
N ILE A 20 -10.19 -10.01 8.17
CA ILE A 20 -10.69 -8.65 7.94
C ILE A 20 -10.82 -8.42 6.43
N CYS A 21 -12.00 -8.04 5.96
CA CYS A 21 -12.22 -7.82 4.54
C CYS A 21 -13.20 -6.68 4.22
N LEU A 22 -13.13 -6.18 2.99
CA LEU A 22 -14.14 -5.25 2.48
C LEU A 22 -15.44 -5.98 2.13
N ASN A 23 -16.57 -5.32 2.35
CA ASN A 23 -17.89 -5.87 2.02
C ASN A 23 -18.03 -6.30 0.54
N VAL A 24 -17.35 -5.62 -0.38
CA VAL A 24 -17.35 -5.94 -1.82
C VAL A 24 -16.69 -7.27 -2.18
N VAL A 25 -15.93 -7.87 -1.26
CA VAL A 25 -15.28 -9.19 -1.44
C VAL A 25 -15.71 -10.19 -0.37
N TYR A 26 -16.66 -9.82 0.50
CA TYR A 26 -17.09 -10.62 1.65
C TYR A 26 -17.44 -12.07 1.29
N GLU A 27 -18.28 -12.28 0.29
CA GLU A 27 -18.74 -13.63 -0.07
C GLU A 27 -17.57 -14.56 -0.41
N ARG A 28 -16.59 -14.04 -1.15
CA ARG A 28 -15.37 -14.80 -1.50
C ARG A 28 -14.52 -15.11 -0.26
N CYS A 29 -14.33 -14.13 0.60
CA CYS A 29 -13.61 -14.28 1.86
C CYS A 29 -14.30 -15.25 2.80
N HIS A 30 -15.62 -15.15 2.91
CA HIS A 30 -16.42 -16.08 3.72
C HIS A 30 -16.33 -17.53 3.21
N GLN A 31 -16.39 -17.73 1.89
CA GLN A 31 -16.21 -19.07 1.31
C GLN A 31 -14.79 -19.62 1.56
N ALA A 32 -13.78 -18.77 1.51
CA ALA A 32 -12.40 -19.17 1.81
C ALA A 32 -12.23 -19.57 3.28
N ALA A 33 -12.85 -18.83 4.19
CA ALA A 33 -12.78 -19.08 5.63
C ALA A 33 -13.51 -20.36 6.08
N LYS A 34 -14.39 -20.93 5.24
CA LYS A 34 -15.05 -22.20 5.57
C LYS A 34 -14.04 -23.33 5.75
N ARG A 35 -14.15 -24.06 6.85
CA ARG A 35 -13.27 -25.19 7.22
C ARG A 35 -11.84 -24.78 7.55
N THR A 36 -11.62 -23.53 7.93
CA THR A 36 -10.38 -23.01 8.52
C THR A 36 -10.61 -22.67 10.00
N HIS A 37 -9.61 -22.22 10.70
CA HIS A 37 -9.71 -21.79 12.10
C HIS A 37 -10.25 -20.36 12.28
N VAL A 38 -10.75 -19.73 11.21
CA VAL A 38 -11.34 -18.37 11.30
C VAL A 38 -12.63 -18.39 12.12
N GLU A 39 -12.58 -17.80 13.29
CA GLU A 39 -13.71 -17.67 14.21
C GLU A 39 -14.59 -16.46 13.86
N HIS A 40 -13.95 -15.35 13.48
CA HIS A 40 -14.64 -14.10 13.19
C HIS A 40 -14.22 -13.49 11.86
N VAL A 41 -15.19 -12.90 11.15
CA VAL A 41 -14.95 -12.11 9.95
C VAL A 41 -15.35 -10.68 10.20
N VAL A 42 -14.38 -9.76 10.25
CA VAL A 42 -14.65 -8.33 10.36
C VAL A 42 -14.86 -7.73 8.98
N VAL A 43 -16.01 -7.12 8.78
CA VAL A 43 -16.38 -6.53 7.48
C VAL A 43 -16.38 -5.01 7.55
N LEU A 44 -15.60 -4.41 6.64
CA LEU A 44 -15.53 -2.97 6.45
C LEU A 44 -16.28 -2.54 5.18
N SER A 45 -16.89 -1.37 5.23
CA SER A 45 -17.38 -0.69 4.04
C SER A 45 -16.50 0.53 3.74
N PRO A 46 -16.21 0.87 2.48
CA PRO A 46 -15.59 2.15 2.15
C PRO A 46 -16.34 3.36 2.73
N ALA A 47 -17.64 3.21 2.99
CA ALA A 47 -18.45 4.25 3.63
C ALA A 47 -18.13 4.48 5.11
N ASP A 48 -17.47 3.53 5.80
CA ASP A 48 -17.23 3.63 7.26
C ASP A 48 -16.27 4.75 7.64
N SER A 49 -15.38 5.14 6.71
CA SER A 49 -14.38 6.20 6.89
C SER A 49 -14.73 7.50 6.15
N LEU A 50 -15.89 7.57 5.48
CA LEU A 50 -16.30 8.77 4.75
C LEU A 50 -17.08 9.73 5.66
N PRO A 51 -16.98 11.07 5.43
CA PRO A 51 -17.90 12.04 6.00
C PRO A 51 -19.35 11.70 5.67
N LEU A 52 -20.27 11.98 6.60
CA LEU A 52 -21.66 11.54 6.54
C LEU A 52 -22.37 11.76 5.18
N PRO A 53 -22.27 12.91 4.51
CA PRO A 53 -22.92 13.12 3.21
C PRO A 53 -22.37 12.19 2.12
N LEU A 54 -21.05 11.98 2.10
CA LEU A 54 -20.40 11.10 1.14
C LEU A 54 -20.68 9.63 1.44
N ALA A 55 -20.74 9.27 2.73
CA ALA A 55 -21.10 7.91 3.16
C ALA A 55 -22.52 7.53 2.70
N LEU A 56 -23.48 8.44 2.84
CA LEU A 56 -24.84 8.24 2.36
C LEU A 56 -24.89 8.10 0.84
N GLY A 57 -24.23 9.01 0.11
CA GLY A 57 -24.13 8.91 -1.35
C GLY A 57 -23.50 7.60 -1.82
N TYR A 58 -22.43 7.15 -1.15
CA TYR A 58 -21.78 5.88 -1.44
C TYR A 58 -22.75 4.69 -1.21
N LYS A 59 -23.45 4.65 -0.08
CA LYS A 59 -24.39 3.57 0.26
C LYS A 59 -25.55 3.50 -0.73
N ILE A 60 -26.09 4.63 -1.15
CA ILE A 60 -27.17 4.68 -2.16
C ILE A 60 -26.68 4.13 -3.50
N LYS A 61 -25.48 4.51 -3.94
CA LYS A 61 -24.89 4.08 -5.21
C LYS A 61 -24.43 2.62 -5.19
N ASN A 62 -23.99 2.14 -4.03
CA ASN A 62 -23.39 0.81 -3.86
C ASN A 62 -24.14 0.06 -2.77
N LEU A 63 -25.40 -0.34 -3.08
CA LEU A 63 -26.22 -1.11 -2.14
C LEU A 63 -25.50 -2.42 -1.79
N ASP A 64 -25.29 -2.62 -0.51
CA ASP A 64 -24.74 -3.86 0.01
C ASP A 64 -25.82 -4.94 -0.02
N LYS A 65 -25.60 -5.97 -0.86
CA LYS A 65 -26.52 -7.10 -1.05
C LYS A 65 -26.06 -8.38 -0.35
N ASN A 66 -24.97 -8.29 0.43
CA ASN A 66 -24.44 -9.46 1.12
C ASN A 66 -25.42 -9.98 2.17
N LYS A 67 -25.49 -11.31 2.26
CA LYS A 67 -26.16 -12.00 3.38
C LYS A 67 -25.07 -12.38 4.38
N TYR A 68 -25.00 -11.63 5.46
CA TYR A 68 -23.99 -11.85 6.49
C TYR A 68 -24.35 -13.02 7.39
N HIS A 69 -23.33 -13.82 7.74
CA HIS A 69 -23.43 -14.93 8.68
C HIS A 69 -23.24 -14.46 10.14
N SER A 70 -23.57 -15.32 11.08
CA SER A 70 -23.57 -15.00 12.53
C SER A 70 -22.19 -14.67 13.11
N ASN A 71 -21.11 -15.13 12.45
CA ASN A 71 -19.73 -14.85 12.87
C ASN A 71 -19.15 -13.54 12.28
N VAL A 72 -20.00 -12.74 11.62
CA VAL A 72 -19.58 -11.46 11.06
C VAL A 72 -19.71 -10.36 12.11
N ILE A 73 -18.65 -9.58 12.25
CA ILE A 73 -18.59 -8.38 13.06
C ILE A 73 -18.43 -7.18 12.11
N HIS A 74 -19.35 -6.22 12.16
CA HIS A 74 -19.19 -5.00 11.38
C HIS A 74 -18.16 -4.06 11.98
N TRP A 75 -17.42 -3.33 11.15
CA TRP A 75 -16.30 -2.48 11.56
C TRP A 75 -16.60 -1.57 12.76
N LYS A 76 -17.77 -0.94 12.77
CA LYS A 76 -18.17 -0.07 13.89
C LYS A 76 -18.36 -0.83 15.20
N GLN A 77 -18.88 -2.06 15.14
CA GLN A 77 -19.03 -2.91 16.33
C GLN A 77 -17.68 -3.39 16.83
N PHE A 78 -16.78 -3.76 15.89
CA PHE A 78 -15.42 -4.15 16.21
C PHE A 78 -14.66 -3.02 16.93
N LEU A 79 -14.75 -1.78 16.43
CA LEU A 79 -14.14 -0.63 17.10
C LEU A 79 -14.78 -0.31 18.44
N ALA A 80 -16.10 -0.45 18.55
CA ALA A 80 -16.82 -0.18 19.80
C ALA A 80 -16.48 -1.18 20.90
N ALA A 81 -16.22 -2.44 20.54
CA ALA A 81 -15.84 -3.48 21.51
C ALA A 81 -14.48 -3.19 22.18
N GLY A 82 -13.55 -2.52 21.47
CA GLY A 82 -12.23 -2.17 22.03
C GLY A 82 -12.15 -0.78 22.68
N LYS A 83 -13.26 -0.02 22.72
CA LYS A 83 -13.21 1.40 23.10
C LYS A 83 -12.80 1.65 24.55
N ASP A 84 -13.23 0.79 25.45
CA ASP A 84 -13.04 0.95 26.90
C ASP A 84 -12.01 -0.06 27.46
N GLU A 85 -11.34 -0.81 26.60
CA GLU A 85 -10.33 -1.79 26.98
C GLU A 85 -8.97 -1.13 27.15
N SER A 86 -8.33 -1.36 28.27
CA SER A 86 -6.92 -1.03 28.46
C SER A 86 -6.07 -2.13 27.86
N ILE A 87 -5.49 -1.90 26.71
CA ILE A 87 -4.60 -2.85 26.05
C ILE A 87 -3.19 -2.59 26.54
N ALA A 88 -2.60 -3.56 27.25
CA ALA A 88 -1.16 -3.57 27.49
C ALA A 88 -0.45 -3.84 26.16
N ALA A 89 0.55 -3.04 25.82
CA ALA A 89 1.40 -3.35 24.69
C ALA A 89 2.12 -4.68 24.95
N GLU A 90 2.16 -5.55 23.94
CA GLU A 90 3.01 -6.74 24.00
C GLU A 90 4.47 -6.34 24.25
N PRO A 91 5.22 -7.10 25.05
CA PRO A 91 6.66 -6.90 25.19
C PRO A 91 7.33 -6.92 23.82
N TYR A 92 8.26 -6.00 23.62
CA TYR A 92 9.02 -5.99 22.36
C TYR A 92 9.88 -7.25 22.25
N ASP A 93 9.67 -7.99 21.16
CA ASP A 93 10.48 -9.15 20.78
C ASP A 93 11.03 -8.91 19.36
N PRO A 94 12.35 -8.76 19.19
CA PRO A 94 12.95 -8.52 17.88
C PRO A 94 12.75 -9.66 16.87
N GLU A 95 12.53 -10.88 17.34
CA GLU A 95 12.32 -12.07 16.50
C GLU A 95 10.84 -12.31 16.18
N HIS A 96 9.93 -11.52 16.77
CA HIS A 96 8.51 -11.65 16.52
C HIS A 96 8.17 -11.21 15.10
N ALA A 97 7.51 -12.10 14.33
CA ALA A 97 7.01 -11.77 13.00
C ALA A 97 5.75 -10.91 13.10
N CYS A 98 5.85 -9.64 12.72
CA CYS A 98 4.72 -8.72 12.71
C CYS A 98 3.89 -8.76 11.43
N VAL A 99 4.48 -9.25 10.34
CA VAL A 99 3.82 -9.33 9.02
C VAL A 99 4.30 -10.57 8.26
N VAL A 100 3.38 -11.28 7.63
CA VAL A 100 3.70 -12.31 6.64
C VAL A 100 3.27 -11.81 5.26
N VAL A 101 4.22 -11.69 4.33
CA VAL A 101 3.96 -11.24 2.97
C VAL A 101 4.29 -12.33 1.97
N HIS A 102 3.35 -12.64 1.09
CA HIS A 102 3.56 -13.70 0.10
C HIS A 102 4.32 -13.18 -1.13
N THR A 103 5.31 -13.95 -1.55
CA THR A 103 6.06 -13.66 -2.78
C THR A 103 5.21 -13.91 -4.02
N GLY A 104 5.40 -13.11 -5.06
CA GLY A 104 4.86 -13.39 -6.40
C GLY A 104 5.70 -14.49 -7.07
N GLY A 105 5.45 -15.76 -6.72
CA GLY A 105 6.19 -16.88 -7.28
C GLY A 105 6.07 -16.96 -8.81
N THR A 106 7.19 -16.92 -9.51
CA THR A 106 7.26 -17.17 -10.96
C THR A 106 7.42 -18.65 -11.30
N THR A 107 7.78 -19.49 -10.32
CA THR A 107 8.20 -20.90 -10.52
C THR A 107 7.60 -21.90 -9.53
N GLY A 108 6.63 -21.49 -8.67
CA GLY A 108 6.05 -22.36 -7.65
C GLY A 108 4.95 -21.69 -6.86
N SER A 109 4.46 -22.34 -5.80
CA SER A 109 3.50 -21.73 -4.86
C SER A 109 4.11 -20.48 -4.22
N PRO A 110 3.33 -19.40 -4.03
CA PRO A 110 3.78 -18.25 -3.27
C PRO A 110 4.26 -18.68 -1.89
N LYS A 111 5.37 -18.10 -1.41
CA LYS A 111 5.92 -18.39 -0.07
C LYS A 111 5.59 -17.24 0.86
N GLY A 112 5.10 -17.52 2.06
CA GLY A 112 4.95 -16.55 3.12
C GLY A 112 6.31 -16.16 3.70
N VAL A 113 6.71 -14.92 3.51
CA VAL A 113 7.92 -14.35 4.10
C VAL A 113 7.54 -13.67 5.41
N MET A 114 8.05 -14.17 6.51
CA MET A 114 7.89 -13.55 7.82
C MET A 114 8.84 -12.35 7.95
N LEU A 115 8.29 -11.21 8.29
CA LEU A 115 9.04 -9.97 8.51
C LEU A 115 8.80 -9.49 9.94
N THR A 116 9.89 -9.11 10.61
CA THR A 116 9.87 -8.65 12.00
C THR A 116 9.75 -7.13 12.10
N ASP A 117 9.48 -6.62 13.29
CA ASP A 117 9.55 -5.19 13.56
C ASP A 117 10.94 -4.61 13.28
N VAL A 118 12.00 -5.40 13.52
CA VAL A 118 13.39 -5.00 13.24
C VAL A 118 13.61 -4.81 11.74
N ASP A 119 13.06 -5.70 10.90
CA ASP A 119 13.22 -5.60 9.45
C ASP A 119 12.63 -4.29 8.91
N PHE A 120 11.40 -3.96 9.32
CA PHE A 120 10.74 -2.73 8.88
C PHE A 120 11.41 -1.47 9.43
N ASN A 121 11.78 -1.47 10.71
CA ASN A 121 12.43 -0.32 11.33
C ASN A 121 13.84 -0.11 10.78
N SER A 122 14.60 -1.17 10.55
CA SER A 122 15.93 -1.11 9.94
C SER A 122 15.86 -0.53 8.53
N LEU A 123 14.89 -1.00 7.71
CA LEU A 123 14.66 -0.46 6.38
C LEU A 123 14.37 1.04 6.42
N ALA A 124 13.50 1.48 7.33
CA ALA A 124 13.15 2.89 7.47
C ALA A 124 14.35 3.74 7.89
N GLN A 125 15.18 3.25 8.80
CA GLN A 125 16.42 3.91 9.22
C GLN A 125 17.45 3.98 8.08
N GLN A 126 17.61 2.91 7.31
CA GLN A 126 18.50 2.89 6.15
C GLN A 126 18.08 3.91 5.10
N PHE A 127 16.78 4.00 4.79
CA PHE A 127 16.28 5.02 3.89
C PHE A 127 16.51 6.44 4.44
N GLY A 128 16.29 6.67 5.71
CA GLY A 128 16.54 7.96 6.36
C GLY A 128 18.01 8.37 6.33
N ALA A 129 18.92 7.41 6.52
CA ALA A 129 20.37 7.64 6.50
C ALA A 129 20.93 7.79 5.09
N TYR A 130 20.52 6.94 4.16
CA TYR A 130 21.03 6.93 2.78
C TYR A 130 20.48 8.09 1.96
N ALA A 131 19.18 8.27 1.95
CA ALA A 131 18.52 9.32 1.21
C ALA A 131 18.27 10.53 2.13
N LYS A 132 19.27 11.32 2.44
CA LYS A 132 19.18 12.57 3.21
C LYS A 132 18.17 13.60 2.66
N LEU A 133 17.34 13.20 1.72
CA LEU A 133 16.35 14.01 1.01
C LEU A 133 15.00 14.04 1.71
N PHE A 134 14.72 13.08 2.61
CA PHE A 134 13.46 13.03 3.34
C PHE A 134 13.44 14.06 4.48
N ARG A 135 12.36 14.83 4.54
CA ARG A 135 12.11 15.77 5.63
C ARG A 135 10.67 15.59 6.13
N ARG A 136 10.49 15.65 7.45
CA ARG A 136 9.18 15.56 8.07
C ARG A 136 8.19 16.53 7.43
N GLY A 137 6.96 16.06 7.16
CA GLY A 137 5.89 16.82 6.54
C GLY A 137 5.90 16.84 5.01
N GLN A 138 7.00 16.41 4.35
CA GLN A 138 7.00 16.26 2.90
C GLN A 138 5.99 15.20 2.44
N LYS A 139 5.56 15.32 1.20
CA LYS A 139 4.52 14.47 0.63
C LYS A 139 5.15 13.29 -0.09
N LEU A 140 4.71 12.11 0.29
CA LEU A 140 4.98 10.87 -0.42
C LEU A 140 3.71 10.41 -1.13
N ARG A 141 3.81 10.16 -2.43
CA ARG A 141 2.74 9.50 -3.15
C ARG A 141 2.90 7.99 -3.10
N ASN A 142 1.98 7.35 -2.42
CA ASN A 142 1.90 5.89 -2.44
C ASN A 142 1.08 5.44 -3.65
N ILE A 143 1.71 4.73 -4.59
CA ILE A 143 1.08 4.12 -5.76
C ILE A 143 1.22 2.60 -5.77
N MET A 144 2.07 2.06 -4.90
CA MET A 144 2.26 0.63 -4.79
C MET A 144 1.16 0.00 -3.93
N PRO A 145 0.67 -1.20 -4.30
CA PRO A 145 -0.32 -1.90 -3.50
C PRO A 145 0.20 -2.19 -2.08
N PRO A 146 -0.54 -1.84 -1.03
CA PRO A 146 -0.08 -2.03 0.36
C PRO A 146 -0.03 -3.50 0.81
N PHE A 147 -0.54 -4.44 0.02
CA PHE A 147 -0.52 -5.88 0.31
C PHE A 147 0.72 -6.60 -0.24
N ILE A 148 1.65 -5.90 -0.85
CA ILE A 148 2.98 -6.44 -1.22
C ILE A 148 4.04 -5.79 -0.34
N ALA A 149 5.15 -6.51 -0.07
CA ALA A 149 6.22 -6.03 0.81
C ALA A 149 6.69 -4.61 0.45
N TYR A 150 6.97 -4.36 -0.83
CA TYR A 150 7.39 -3.05 -1.32
C TYR A 150 6.37 -1.94 -1.00
N GLY A 151 5.08 -2.21 -1.28
CA GLY A 151 4.02 -1.23 -1.03
C GLY A 151 3.74 -1.00 0.46
N TYR A 152 3.85 -2.04 1.28
CA TYR A 152 3.70 -1.91 2.73
C TYR A 152 4.90 -1.19 3.36
N ALA A 153 6.11 -1.68 3.11
CA ALA A 153 7.31 -1.12 3.71
C ALA A 153 7.56 0.34 3.29
N CYS A 154 7.55 0.63 1.98
CA CYS A 154 7.87 1.95 1.46
C CYS A 154 6.67 2.91 1.37
N GLY A 155 5.45 2.37 1.29
CA GLY A 155 4.25 3.17 1.09
C GLY A 155 3.40 3.38 2.36
N VAL A 156 3.62 2.58 3.41
CA VAL A 156 2.89 2.68 4.68
C VAL A 156 3.85 2.88 5.85
N HIS A 157 4.74 1.93 6.13
CA HIS A 157 5.61 1.97 7.31
C HIS A 157 6.65 3.10 7.25
N LEU A 158 7.44 3.16 6.18
CA LEU A 158 8.49 4.18 6.01
C LEU A 158 7.97 5.62 6.19
N PRO A 159 6.88 6.05 5.54
CA PRO A 159 6.39 7.40 5.70
C PRO A 159 5.90 7.70 7.13
N LEU A 160 5.35 6.72 7.85
CA LEU A 160 4.97 6.89 9.25
C LEU A 160 6.20 7.12 10.13
N VAL A 161 7.26 6.33 9.96
CA VAL A 161 8.52 6.48 10.72
C VAL A 161 9.18 7.83 10.44
N LEU A 162 9.24 8.25 9.17
CA LEU A 162 9.87 9.50 8.76
C LEU A 162 8.98 10.74 8.94
N GLY A 163 7.73 10.57 9.37
CA GLY A 163 6.76 11.66 9.54
C GLY A 163 6.39 12.34 8.24
N LEU A 164 6.26 11.59 7.15
CA LEU A 164 5.83 12.10 5.84
C LEU A 164 4.30 12.16 5.74
N THR A 165 3.80 13.03 4.87
CA THR A 165 2.39 13.08 4.50
C THR A 165 2.12 12.13 3.33
N VAL A 166 1.33 11.08 3.54
CA VAL A 166 1.03 10.09 2.49
C VAL A 166 -0.17 10.52 1.65
N ILE A 167 0.03 10.58 0.33
CA ILE A 167 -1.05 10.80 -0.65
C ILE A 167 -1.49 9.45 -1.18
N ILE A 168 -2.64 8.97 -0.74
CA ILE A 168 -3.22 7.70 -1.16
C ILE A 168 -4.21 7.93 -2.30
N ILE A 169 -4.02 7.22 -3.40
CA ILE A 169 -4.96 7.22 -4.54
C ILE A 169 -5.48 5.78 -4.70
N PRO A 170 -6.67 5.48 -4.17
CA PRO A 170 -7.20 4.11 -4.11
C PRO A 170 -7.41 3.46 -5.48
N ASN A 171 -7.74 4.26 -6.48
CA ASN A 171 -7.95 3.81 -7.85
C ASN A 171 -7.07 4.63 -8.80
N LEU A 172 -5.84 4.14 -9.00
CA LEU A 172 -4.91 4.75 -9.92
C LEU A 172 -5.29 4.41 -11.37
N ASP A 173 -5.69 5.43 -12.09
CA ASP A 173 -5.72 5.41 -13.55
C ASP A 173 -4.33 5.88 -14.05
N PRO A 174 -3.53 5.01 -14.68
CA PRO A 174 -2.19 5.38 -15.14
C PRO A 174 -2.19 6.63 -16.04
N ALA A 175 -3.21 6.82 -16.86
CA ALA A 175 -3.36 7.99 -17.73
C ALA A 175 -3.53 9.32 -16.96
N LYS A 176 -3.82 9.25 -15.67
CA LYS A 176 -3.97 10.43 -14.79
C LYS A 176 -2.75 10.68 -13.91
N LEU A 177 -1.70 9.87 -14.03
CA LEU A 177 -0.54 9.93 -13.14
C LEU A 177 0.11 11.32 -13.16
N GLY A 178 0.43 11.87 -14.32
CA GLY A 178 1.03 13.19 -14.45
C GLY A 178 0.16 14.32 -13.91
N ALA A 179 -1.17 14.29 -14.21
CA ALA A 179 -2.10 15.28 -13.65
C ALA A 179 -2.16 15.24 -12.13
N LEU A 180 -2.08 14.05 -11.53
CA LEU A 180 -2.09 13.88 -10.08
C LEU A 180 -0.77 14.33 -9.44
N ILE A 181 0.38 14.08 -10.10
CA ILE A 181 1.67 14.61 -9.66
C ILE A 181 1.66 16.12 -9.69
N TRP A 182 1.20 16.73 -10.78
CA TRP A 182 1.10 18.18 -10.86
C TRP A 182 0.17 18.78 -9.81
N LYS A 183 -0.97 18.13 -9.56
CA LYS A 183 -1.97 18.59 -8.58
C LYS A 183 -1.46 18.55 -7.14
N TYR A 184 -0.86 17.43 -6.74
CA TYR A 184 -0.48 17.19 -5.34
C TYR A 184 0.96 17.53 -5.02
N LYS A 185 1.82 17.65 -6.03
CA LYS A 185 3.25 17.97 -5.93
C LYS A 185 3.96 17.12 -4.86
N PRO A 186 3.93 15.79 -4.98
CA PRO A 186 4.65 14.92 -4.05
C PRO A 186 6.15 15.05 -4.26
N GLU A 187 6.90 15.28 -3.20
CA GLU A 187 8.36 15.32 -3.24
C GLU A 187 8.95 13.92 -3.43
N HIS A 188 8.22 12.90 -2.98
CA HIS A 188 8.67 11.50 -3.01
C HIS A 188 7.64 10.61 -3.69
N MET A 189 8.12 9.60 -4.40
CA MET A 189 7.28 8.54 -4.98
C MET A 189 8.08 7.25 -5.12
N PHE A 190 7.48 6.16 -4.67
CA PHE A 190 7.94 4.81 -4.95
C PHE A 190 7.06 4.18 -6.01
N GLY A 191 7.66 3.62 -7.04
CA GLY A 191 6.93 3.06 -8.15
C GLY A 191 7.71 1.99 -8.91
N VAL A 192 7.13 1.52 -10.00
CA VAL A 192 7.80 0.62 -10.94
C VAL A 192 8.18 1.37 -12.21
N ARG A 193 9.08 0.77 -13.00
CA ARG A 193 9.59 1.33 -14.26
C ARG A 193 8.52 2.00 -15.13
N SER A 194 7.41 1.31 -15.37
CA SER A 194 6.36 1.80 -16.26
C SER A 194 5.73 3.12 -15.82
N HIS A 195 5.66 3.39 -14.52
CA HIS A 195 5.16 4.66 -14.01
C HIS A 195 6.03 5.83 -14.44
N TYR A 196 7.34 5.68 -14.35
CA TYR A 196 8.30 6.76 -14.68
C TYR A 196 8.44 6.95 -16.20
N GLN A 197 8.43 5.87 -16.98
CA GLN A 197 8.40 5.96 -18.44
C GLN A 197 7.15 6.72 -18.91
N GLN A 198 6.01 6.47 -18.29
CA GLN A 198 4.78 7.18 -18.62
C GLN A 198 4.85 8.67 -18.25
N LEU A 199 5.47 9.02 -17.11
CA LEU A 199 5.67 10.42 -16.72
C LEU A 199 6.52 11.17 -17.74
N ALA A 200 7.59 10.56 -18.23
CA ALA A 200 8.51 11.18 -19.18
C ALA A 200 7.84 11.55 -20.52
N VAL A 201 6.75 10.87 -20.87
CA VAL A 201 6.00 11.14 -22.12
C VAL A 201 4.63 11.78 -21.89
N ASP A 202 4.26 12.09 -20.62
CA ASP A 202 2.95 12.67 -20.33
C ASP A 202 2.88 14.13 -20.81
N PRO A 203 2.01 14.46 -21.80
CA PRO A 203 1.92 15.80 -22.34
C PRO A 203 1.52 16.86 -21.31
N LYS A 204 0.91 16.46 -20.18
CA LYS A 204 0.53 17.37 -19.10
C LYS A 204 1.73 17.87 -18.28
N LEU A 205 2.88 17.21 -18.39
CA LEU A 205 4.10 17.54 -17.65
C LEU A 205 5.17 18.21 -18.52
N GLN A 206 5.08 18.17 -19.85
CA GLN A 206 6.14 18.62 -20.76
C GLN A 206 6.57 20.09 -20.58
N ASN A 207 5.70 20.94 -20.07
CA ASN A 207 6.00 22.37 -19.83
C ASN A 207 5.84 22.73 -18.35
N LYS A 208 6.10 21.80 -17.43
CA LYS A 208 5.92 22.02 -16.00
C LYS A 208 7.25 22.04 -15.28
N ASP A 209 7.41 22.95 -14.36
CA ASP A 209 8.50 22.92 -13.38
C ASP A 209 8.23 21.81 -12.35
N LEU A 210 9.09 20.79 -12.33
CA LEU A 210 9.03 19.66 -11.42
C LEU A 210 10.10 19.72 -10.33
N SER A 211 10.71 20.88 -10.09
CA SER A 211 11.77 21.09 -9.10
C SER A 211 11.39 20.73 -7.65
N PHE A 212 10.09 20.53 -7.38
CA PHE A 212 9.62 20.02 -6.09
C PHE A 212 9.98 18.55 -5.86
N ILE A 213 10.28 17.76 -6.92
CA ILE A 213 10.64 16.34 -6.81
C ILE A 213 12.02 16.22 -6.14
N ARG A 214 12.08 15.42 -5.08
CA ARG A 214 13.30 15.17 -4.32
C ARG A 214 13.81 13.75 -4.46
N ASN A 215 12.91 12.76 -4.42
CA ASN A 215 13.30 11.36 -4.54
C ASN A 215 12.16 10.57 -5.21
N TYR A 216 12.36 10.25 -6.46
CA TYR A 216 11.55 9.28 -7.19
C TYR A 216 12.38 8.01 -7.37
N ALA A 217 11.86 6.88 -6.89
CA ALA A 217 12.59 5.62 -6.86
C ALA A 217 11.81 4.49 -7.54
N ALA A 218 12.47 3.80 -8.44
CA ALA A 218 11.95 2.60 -9.10
C ALA A 218 12.44 1.34 -8.39
N GLY A 219 11.51 0.41 -8.15
CA GLY A 219 11.80 -0.90 -7.57
C GLY A 219 10.87 -1.96 -8.16
N GLY A 220 11.11 -3.23 -7.80
CA GLY A 220 10.25 -4.35 -8.17
C GLY A 220 10.38 -4.85 -9.61
N ASP A 221 11.10 -4.14 -10.48
CA ASP A 221 11.37 -4.56 -11.87
C ASP A 221 12.64 -3.89 -12.39
N ALA A 222 13.37 -4.57 -13.29
CA ALA A 222 14.55 -4.01 -13.92
C ALA A 222 14.19 -2.89 -14.90
N ILE A 223 14.97 -1.81 -14.90
CA ILE A 223 14.88 -0.74 -15.89
C ILE A 223 16.07 -0.81 -16.85
N ALA A 224 15.79 -0.86 -18.16
CA ALA A 224 16.84 -0.83 -19.17
C ALA A 224 17.54 0.55 -19.20
N ARG A 225 18.86 0.58 -19.45
CA ARG A 225 19.66 1.82 -19.43
C ARG A 225 19.06 2.94 -20.28
N GLY A 226 18.61 2.64 -21.50
CA GLY A 226 18.00 3.66 -22.38
C GLY A 226 16.70 4.25 -21.81
N ALA A 227 15.86 3.43 -21.20
CA ALA A 227 14.64 3.90 -20.56
C ALA A 227 14.93 4.73 -19.30
N GLU A 228 15.92 4.35 -18.52
CA GLU A 228 16.41 5.11 -17.38
C GLU A 228 16.94 6.48 -17.81
N GLN A 229 17.76 6.51 -18.89
CA GLN A 229 18.30 7.75 -19.43
C GLN A 229 17.17 8.68 -19.89
N THR A 230 16.19 8.18 -20.62
CA THR A 230 15.01 8.97 -21.04
C THR A 230 14.29 9.62 -19.86
N VAL A 231 14.11 8.87 -18.76
CA VAL A 231 13.46 9.39 -17.54
C VAL A 231 14.34 10.46 -16.88
N ASN A 232 15.65 10.22 -16.78
CA ASN A 232 16.58 11.16 -16.16
C ASN A 232 16.70 12.46 -16.96
N ASP A 233 16.77 12.38 -18.29
CA ASP A 233 16.80 13.55 -19.19
C ASP A 233 15.53 14.38 -19.03
N PHE A 234 14.37 13.71 -18.96
CA PHE A 234 13.09 14.38 -18.69
C PHE A 234 13.11 15.09 -17.33
N LEU A 235 13.51 14.41 -16.26
CA LEU A 235 13.56 15.00 -14.92
C LEU A 235 14.50 16.22 -14.88
N ALA A 236 15.69 16.10 -15.43
CA ALA A 236 16.68 17.19 -15.49
C ALA A 236 16.16 18.39 -16.29
N ALA A 237 15.52 18.15 -17.46
CA ALA A 237 14.93 19.20 -18.28
C ALA A 237 13.79 19.96 -17.57
N HIS A 238 13.18 19.36 -16.53
CA HIS A 238 12.10 19.95 -15.76
C HIS A 238 12.53 20.44 -14.36
N GLY A 239 13.82 20.65 -14.13
CA GLY A 239 14.38 21.27 -12.92
C GLY A 239 14.55 20.32 -11.72
N VAL A 240 14.45 19.01 -11.93
CA VAL A 240 14.69 18.03 -10.86
C VAL A 240 16.19 17.85 -10.65
N GLU A 241 16.65 18.03 -9.42
CA GLU A 241 18.08 17.99 -9.06
C GLU A 241 18.67 16.59 -9.15
N TYR A 242 17.90 15.57 -8.79
CA TYR A 242 18.36 14.19 -8.72
C TYR A 242 17.63 13.31 -9.74
N GLY A 243 18.36 12.39 -10.37
CA GLY A 243 17.80 11.40 -11.26
C GLY A 243 16.97 10.34 -10.52
N LEU A 244 16.40 9.42 -11.30
CA LEU A 244 15.60 8.30 -10.78
C LEU A 244 16.48 7.38 -9.94
N ALA A 245 16.16 7.25 -8.66
CA ALA A 245 16.79 6.27 -7.78
C ALA A 245 16.28 4.85 -8.12
N LYS A 246 17.10 3.85 -7.79
CA LYS A 246 16.75 2.43 -7.97
C LYS A 246 16.88 1.68 -6.66
N GLY A 247 15.89 0.86 -6.34
CA GLY A 247 15.90 -0.05 -5.22
C GLY A 247 15.73 -1.49 -5.68
N TYR A 248 16.45 -2.40 -5.06
CA TYR A 248 16.32 -3.84 -5.18
C TYR A 248 16.04 -4.41 -3.79
N GLY A 249 15.03 -5.31 -3.70
CA GLY A 249 14.66 -6.00 -2.47
C GLY A 249 13.79 -7.21 -2.76
#